data_8b22990e5683fe41a3de3dc384f00dab
#
_entry.id   8b22990e5683fe41a3de3dc384f00dab
#
_cell.length_a   1.000
_cell.length_b   1.000
_cell.length_c   1.000
_cell.angle_alpha   90.00
_cell.angle_beta   90.00
_cell.angle_gamma   90.00
#
_symmetry.space_group_name_H-M   'P 1'
#
loop_
_entity.id
_entity.type
_entity.pdbx_description
1 polymer ?
#
loop_
_entity_poly.entity_id
_entity_poly.type
_entity_poly.pdbx_seq_one_letter_code
_entity_poly.pdbx_strand_id
1 'polypeptide(L)'
;FGTYLGAAATMKAENLTLDMFKGYAYLYIEGYLVQDHELILRAMQLGKEAGLQICLDMASYNIVEGDLEFFDILITKYVDIVFANEEEAKAYTGKDAWGAINEIASKCSVVIVKLGAQGSCIKKGTECIKLEVPPVKKVVDTTGAGDYYAAGFLYGLTCGYSLEKCSIIGSILASNVIQ
;
A
#
# COMPACT_ATOMS: atom_id res chain seq x y z
N PHE A 1 -10.28 10.39 14.67
CA PHE A 1 -9.07 11.20 14.79
C PHE A 1 -9.29 12.59 14.22
N GLY A 2 -8.76 13.61 14.90
CA GLY A 2 -8.60 14.96 14.34
C GLY A 2 -7.13 15.17 14.03
N THR A 3 -6.79 15.30 12.74
CA THR A 3 -5.40 15.41 12.29
C THR A 3 -5.06 16.84 11.87
N TYR A 4 -4.00 17.40 12.45
CA TYR A 4 -3.41 18.65 12.01
C TYR A 4 -2.08 18.36 11.30
N LEU A 5 -2.04 18.50 9.98
CA LEU A 5 -0.88 18.11 9.16
C LEU A 5 0.35 19.02 9.35
N GLY A 6 0.14 20.26 9.80
CA GLY A 6 1.26 21.18 10.06
C GLY A 6 2.13 21.40 8.82
N ALA A 7 3.44 21.25 8.99
CA ALA A 7 4.41 21.42 7.91
C ALA A 7 4.21 20.43 6.75
N ALA A 8 3.66 19.25 6.97
CA ALA A 8 3.40 18.28 5.92
C ALA A 8 2.44 18.82 4.85
N ALA A 9 1.47 19.68 5.24
CA ALA A 9 0.55 20.34 4.31
C ALA A 9 1.19 21.42 3.44
N THR A 10 2.42 21.83 3.73
CA THR A 10 3.14 22.86 2.96
C THR A 10 4.02 22.28 1.86
N MET A 11 4.24 20.98 1.82
CA MET A 11 4.98 20.32 0.74
C MET A 11 4.22 20.46 -0.58
N LYS A 12 4.93 20.85 -1.63
CA LYS A 12 4.38 21.02 -2.98
C LYS A 12 5.19 20.20 -3.99
N ALA A 13 4.59 19.94 -5.14
CA ALA A 13 5.23 19.21 -6.23
C ALA A 13 6.60 19.80 -6.63
N GLU A 14 6.72 21.14 -6.61
CA GLU A 14 7.94 21.87 -6.93
C GLU A 14 9.09 21.66 -5.94
N ASN A 15 8.78 21.23 -4.72
CA ASN A 15 9.80 20.93 -3.71
C ASN A 15 10.49 19.58 -3.97
N LEU A 16 9.89 18.71 -4.80
CA LEU A 16 10.43 17.39 -5.10
C LEU A 16 11.47 17.48 -6.23
N THR A 17 12.66 16.95 -5.97
CA THR A 17 13.73 16.83 -6.94
C THR A 17 14.13 15.39 -7.18
N LEU A 18 14.65 15.05 -8.36
CA LEU A 18 15.08 13.68 -8.68
C LEU A 18 16.12 13.15 -7.71
N ASP A 19 16.99 14.02 -7.18
CA ASP A 19 18.04 13.62 -6.24
C ASP A 19 17.50 13.04 -4.93
N MET A 20 16.29 13.42 -4.52
CA MET A 20 15.62 12.85 -3.34
C MET A 20 15.26 11.38 -3.49
N PHE A 21 15.17 10.88 -4.73
CA PHE A 21 14.76 9.51 -5.05
C PHE A 21 15.93 8.59 -5.40
N LYS A 22 17.13 9.13 -5.57
CA LYS A 22 18.32 8.33 -5.94
C LYS A 22 18.80 7.44 -4.80
N GLY A 23 19.21 6.23 -5.15
CA GLY A 23 19.78 5.26 -4.20
C GLY A 23 18.75 4.45 -3.41
N TYR A 24 17.46 4.61 -3.72
CA TYR A 24 16.39 3.77 -3.16
C TYR A 24 15.91 2.74 -4.16
N ALA A 25 15.27 1.66 -3.67
CA ALA A 25 14.67 0.64 -4.51
C ALA A 25 13.14 0.81 -4.60
N TYR A 26 12.53 1.35 -3.57
CA TYR A 26 11.08 1.50 -3.45
C TYR A 26 10.71 2.92 -3.04
N LEU A 27 9.61 3.42 -3.59
CA LEU A 27 8.89 4.59 -3.11
C LEU A 27 7.54 4.12 -2.55
N TYR A 28 7.35 4.26 -1.25
CA TYR A 28 6.07 3.95 -0.59
C TYR A 28 5.28 5.24 -0.39
N ILE A 29 4.04 5.24 -0.84
CA ILE A 29 3.13 6.38 -0.77
C ILE A 29 1.82 5.92 -0.11
N GLU A 30 1.36 6.69 0.85
CA GLU A 30 0.03 6.51 1.42
C GLU A 30 -1.03 7.24 0.60
N GLY A 31 -2.18 6.61 0.41
CA GLY A 31 -3.30 7.12 -0.36
C GLY A 31 -3.88 8.45 0.14
N TYR A 32 -3.59 8.86 1.37
CA TYR A 32 -3.94 10.20 1.85
C TYR A 32 -3.34 11.32 1.00
N LEU A 33 -2.20 11.10 0.33
CA LEU A 33 -1.60 12.05 -0.60
C LEU A 33 -2.39 12.25 -1.88
N VAL A 34 -3.37 11.40 -2.19
CA VAL A 34 -4.29 11.58 -3.32
C VAL A 34 -5.04 12.91 -3.26
N GLN A 35 -5.21 13.49 -2.07
CA GLN A 35 -5.80 14.83 -1.91
C GLN A 35 -4.97 15.97 -2.56
N ASP A 36 -3.69 15.75 -2.88
CA ASP A 36 -2.84 16.67 -3.66
C ASP A 36 -2.35 15.93 -4.92
N HIS A 37 -3.13 16.00 -6.00
CA HIS A 37 -2.86 15.32 -7.26
C HIS A 37 -1.50 15.71 -7.85
N GLU A 38 -1.12 16.97 -7.76
CA GLU A 38 0.13 17.45 -8.34
C GLU A 38 1.33 16.85 -7.59
N LEU A 39 1.26 16.85 -6.26
CA LEU A 39 2.32 16.31 -5.41
C LEU A 39 2.53 14.82 -5.64
N ILE A 40 1.44 14.02 -5.60
CA ILE A 40 1.53 12.56 -5.74
C ILE A 40 1.98 12.16 -7.15
N LEU A 41 1.47 12.81 -8.20
CA LEU A 41 1.91 12.57 -9.57
C LEU A 41 3.40 12.88 -9.74
N ARG A 42 3.86 14.02 -9.21
CA ARG A 42 5.26 14.40 -9.28
C ARG A 42 6.16 13.40 -8.56
N ALA A 43 5.76 12.96 -7.36
CA ALA A 43 6.49 11.94 -6.61
C ALA A 43 6.62 10.63 -7.39
N MET A 44 5.51 10.14 -7.97
CA MET A 44 5.51 8.90 -8.75
C MET A 44 6.33 9.01 -10.03
N GLN A 45 6.25 10.15 -10.74
CA GLN A 45 7.05 10.41 -11.94
C GLN A 45 8.55 10.39 -11.63
N LEU A 46 8.97 11.12 -10.60
CA LEU A 46 10.37 11.15 -10.17
C LEU A 46 10.84 9.79 -9.66
N GLY A 47 9.99 9.05 -8.94
CA GLY A 47 10.28 7.69 -8.52
C GLY A 47 10.53 6.76 -9.71
N LYS A 48 9.67 6.82 -10.74
CA LYS A 48 9.89 6.05 -11.99
C LYS A 48 11.13 6.48 -12.73
N GLU A 49 11.39 7.78 -12.84
CA GLU A 49 12.59 8.32 -13.47
C GLU A 49 13.87 7.84 -12.75
N ALA A 50 13.83 7.77 -11.41
CA ALA A 50 14.92 7.22 -10.59
C ALA A 50 15.03 5.69 -10.62
N GLY A 51 14.09 4.98 -11.28
CA GLY A 51 14.07 3.53 -11.39
C GLY A 51 13.49 2.80 -10.17
N LEU A 52 12.72 3.48 -9.32
CA LEU A 52 12.09 2.89 -8.15
C LEU A 52 10.84 2.08 -8.51
N GLN A 53 10.57 1.05 -7.73
CA GLN A 53 9.24 0.43 -7.68
C GLN A 53 8.32 1.27 -6.81
N ILE A 54 7.14 1.59 -7.34
CA ILE A 54 6.16 2.43 -6.66
C ILE A 54 5.19 1.54 -5.89
N CYS A 55 5.09 1.77 -4.60
CA CYS A 55 4.18 1.10 -3.69
C CYS A 55 3.11 2.10 -3.23
N LEU A 56 1.84 1.77 -3.38
CA LEU A 56 0.72 2.58 -2.93
C LEU A 56 -0.11 1.81 -1.90
N ASP A 57 -0.26 2.35 -0.70
CA ASP A 57 -1.30 1.91 0.24
C ASP A 57 -2.57 2.75 0.00
N MET A 58 -3.72 2.11 -0.07
CA MET A 58 -4.98 2.80 -0.35
C MET A 58 -5.48 3.66 0.83
N ALA A 59 -4.87 3.50 2.01
CA ALA A 59 -5.03 4.28 3.23
C ALA A 59 -6.42 4.23 3.88
N SER A 60 -7.51 4.48 3.14
CA SER A 60 -8.88 4.47 3.66
C SER A 60 -9.90 4.35 2.54
N TYR A 61 -10.97 3.58 2.78
CA TYR A 61 -12.07 3.42 1.82
C TYR A 61 -12.72 4.76 1.43
N ASN A 62 -12.86 5.70 2.37
CA ASN A 62 -13.42 7.03 2.08
C ASN A 62 -12.56 7.83 1.10
N ILE A 63 -11.23 7.72 1.20
CA ILE A 63 -10.30 8.38 0.28
C ILE A 63 -10.42 7.75 -1.10
N VAL A 64 -10.50 6.42 -1.16
CA VAL A 64 -10.66 5.68 -2.42
C VAL A 64 -11.98 6.05 -3.12
N GLU A 65 -13.10 6.03 -2.40
CA GLU A 65 -14.43 6.40 -2.94
C GLU A 65 -14.49 7.86 -3.40
N GLY A 66 -13.73 8.73 -2.73
CA GLY A 66 -13.68 10.16 -3.05
C GLY A 66 -13.00 10.49 -4.38
N ASP A 67 -12.15 9.61 -4.90
CA ASP A 67 -11.36 9.88 -6.12
C ASP A 67 -10.96 8.62 -6.89
N LEU A 68 -11.96 7.78 -7.19
CA LEU A 68 -11.77 6.49 -7.88
C LEU A 68 -11.04 6.62 -9.21
N GLU A 69 -11.39 7.63 -10.01
CA GLU A 69 -10.79 7.83 -11.33
C GLU A 69 -9.29 8.11 -11.21
N PHE A 70 -8.92 8.91 -10.23
CA PHE A 70 -7.51 9.24 -10.03
C PHE A 70 -6.72 8.06 -9.47
N PHE A 71 -7.29 7.29 -8.52
CA PHE A 71 -6.70 6.02 -8.09
C PHE A 71 -6.45 5.07 -9.26
N ASP A 72 -7.42 4.95 -10.18
CA ASP A 72 -7.27 4.11 -11.36
C ASP A 72 -6.13 4.56 -12.26
N ILE A 73 -6.00 5.87 -12.48
CA ILE A 73 -4.88 6.47 -13.22
C ILE A 73 -3.54 6.13 -12.55
N LEU A 74 -3.44 6.32 -11.23
CA LEU A 74 -2.20 6.07 -10.49
C LEU A 74 -1.81 4.59 -10.56
N ILE A 75 -2.75 3.70 -10.26
CA ILE A 75 -2.50 2.25 -10.24
C ILE A 75 -2.11 1.75 -11.62
N THR A 76 -2.82 2.16 -12.67
CA THR A 76 -2.58 1.67 -14.02
C THR A 76 -1.27 2.19 -14.63
N LYS A 77 -0.88 3.44 -14.30
CA LYS A 77 0.26 4.09 -14.98
C LYS A 77 1.56 4.04 -14.19
N TYR A 78 1.50 4.01 -12.87
CA TYR A 78 2.69 4.23 -12.05
C TYR A 78 2.96 3.14 -11.02
N VAL A 79 1.90 2.55 -10.43
CA VAL A 79 2.05 1.68 -9.27
C VAL A 79 2.47 0.27 -9.66
N ASP A 80 3.48 -0.24 -8.98
CA ASP A 80 3.96 -1.62 -9.13
C ASP A 80 3.35 -2.54 -8.06
N ILE A 81 3.16 -2.02 -6.84
CA ILE A 81 2.68 -2.79 -5.68
C ILE A 81 1.55 -2.02 -5.00
N VAL A 82 0.40 -2.66 -4.84
CA VAL A 82 -0.76 -2.11 -4.12
C VAL A 82 -0.92 -2.82 -2.78
N PHE A 83 -1.07 -2.03 -1.71
CA PHE A 83 -1.54 -2.48 -0.41
C PHE A 83 -2.96 -1.98 -0.19
N ALA A 84 -3.86 -2.87 0.20
CA ALA A 84 -5.23 -2.54 0.54
C ALA A 84 -5.72 -3.44 1.69
N ASN A 85 -6.74 -3.00 2.41
CA ASN A 85 -7.58 -3.89 3.21
C ASN A 85 -8.85 -4.28 2.43
N GLU A 86 -9.73 -5.09 3.03
CA GLU A 86 -10.96 -5.55 2.39
C GLU A 86 -11.90 -4.39 2.00
N GLU A 87 -12.02 -3.39 2.87
CA GLU A 87 -12.91 -2.25 2.66
C GLU A 87 -12.38 -1.34 1.55
N GLU A 88 -11.09 -1.07 1.53
CA GLU A 88 -10.41 -0.30 0.49
C GLU A 88 -10.47 -0.98 -0.87
N ALA A 89 -10.18 -2.28 -0.91
CA ALA A 89 -10.25 -3.08 -2.13
C ALA A 89 -11.68 -3.14 -2.69
N LYS A 90 -12.70 -3.25 -1.80
CA LYS A 90 -14.11 -3.18 -2.17
C LYS A 90 -14.51 -1.80 -2.65
N ALA A 91 -14.08 -0.74 -1.98
CA ALA A 91 -14.36 0.63 -2.38
C ALA A 91 -13.84 0.93 -3.80
N TYR A 92 -12.63 0.42 -4.12
CA TYR A 92 -12.03 0.61 -5.43
C TYR A 92 -12.70 -0.20 -6.55
N THR A 93 -13.12 -1.46 -6.27
CA THR A 93 -13.57 -2.39 -7.32
C THR A 93 -15.07 -2.70 -7.29
N GLY A 94 -15.75 -2.39 -6.19
CA GLY A 94 -17.14 -2.83 -5.94
C GLY A 94 -17.28 -4.33 -5.66
N LYS A 95 -16.18 -5.10 -5.53
CA LYS A 95 -16.16 -6.56 -5.41
C LYS A 95 -15.74 -7.00 -4.01
N ASP A 96 -15.98 -8.27 -3.70
CA ASP A 96 -15.37 -8.90 -2.53
C ASP A 96 -13.84 -9.00 -2.67
N ALA A 97 -13.16 -9.40 -1.59
CA ALA A 97 -11.69 -9.44 -1.57
C ALA A 97 -11.10 -10.29 -2.71
N TRP A 98 -11.74 -11.39 -3.10
CA TRP A 98 -11.25 -12.27 -4.16
C TRP A 98 -11.48 -11.69 -5.56
N GLY A 99 -12.61 -11.04 -5.79
CA GLY A 99 -12.89 -10.32 -7.02
C GLY A 99 -11.97 -9.10 -7.16
N ALA A 100 -11.79 -8.37 -6.05
CA ALA A 100 -10.96 -7.18 -5.99
C ALA A 100 -9.48 -7.48 -6.28
N ILE A 101 -8.90 -8.50 -5.65
CA ILE A 101 -7.48 -8.85 -5.86
C ILE A 101 -7.20 -9.23 -7.33
N ASN A 102 -8.15 -9.90 -7.99
CA ASN A 102 -8.01 -10.27 -9.39
C ASN A 102 -8.04 -9.05 -10.31
N GLU A 103 -8.93 -8.09 -10.02
CA GLU A 103 -9.04 -6.87 -10.80
C GLU A 103 -7.82 -5.98 -10.61
N ILE A 104 -7.41 -5.72 -9.37
CA ILE A 104 -6.24 -4.88 -9.09
C ILE A 104 -4.97 -5.50 -9.68
N ALA A 105 -4.79 -6.83 -9.57
CA ALA A 105 -3.65 -7.54 -10.15
C ALA A 105 -3.59 -7.52 -11.67
N SER A 106 -4.67 -7.14 -12.36
CA SER A 106 -4.64 -6.90 -13.81
C SER A 106 -4.01 -5.56 -14.19
N LYS A 107 -3.84 -4.66 -13.21
CA LYS A 107 -3.37 -3.27 -13.41
C LYS A 107 -1.98 -3.02 -12.80
N CYS A 108 -1.53 -3.84 -11.85
CA CYS A 108 -0.22 -3.70 -11.20
C CYS A 108 0.50 -5.05 -11.07
N SER A 109 1.80 -5.02 -10.73
CA SER A 109 2.62 -6.24 -10.67
C SER A 109 2.32 -7.13 -9.46
N VAL A 110 2.04 -6.50 -8.30
CA VAL A 110 1.75 -7.20 -7.04
C VAL A 110 0.62 -6.48 -6.32
N VAL A 111 -0.34 -7.23 -5.83
CA VAL A 111 -1.38 -6.71 -4.95
C VAL A 111 -1.45 -7.51 -3.67
N ILE A 112 -1.58 -6.80 -2.56
CA ILE A 112 -1.77 -7.35 -1.22
C ILE A 112 -3.12 -6.87 -0.70
N VAL A 113 -4.01 -7.80 -0.34
CA VAL A 113 -5.25 -7.49 0.38
C VAL A 113 -5.15 -8.06 1.78
N LYS A 114 -5.13 -7.16 2.76
CA LYS A 114 -5.11 -7.47 4.21
C LYS A 114 -6.53 -7.86 4.65
N LEU A 115 -6.69 -9.02 5.28
CA LEU A 115 -7.98 -9.63 5.68
C LEU A 115 -8.17 -9.64 7.21
N GLY A 116 -7.56 -8.71 7.90
CA GLY A 116 -7.59 -8.61 9.37
C GLY A 116 -7.13 -9.92 10.04
N ALA A 117 -7.95 -10.47 10.91
CA ALA A 117 -7.65 -11.73 11.62
C ALA A 117 -7.55 -12.97 10.70
N GLN A 118 -8.03 -12.87 9.46
CA GLN A 118 -7.91 -13.94 8.46
C GLN A 118 -6.59 -13.91 7.69
N GLY A 119 -5.72 -12.96 7.99
CA GLY A 119 -4.41 -12.84 7.38
C GLY A 119 -4.35 -11.93 6.17
N SER A 120 -3.78 -12.40 5.08
CA SER A 120 -3.64 -11.62 3.85
C SER A 120 -3.67 -12.51 2.61
N CYS A 121 -4.07 -11.91 1.51
CA CYS A 121 -3.99 -12.52 0.19
C CYS A 121 -3.05 -11.67 -0.68
N ILE A 122 -2.11 -12.33 -1.37
CA ILE A 122 -1.15 -11.69 -2.26
C ILE A 122 -1.32 -12.28 -3.63
N LYS A 123 -1.33 -11.43 -4.66
CA LYS A 123 -1.34 -11.87 -6.05
C LYS A 123 -0.24 -11.22 -6.86
N LYS A 124 0.48 -12.06 -7.63
CA LYS A 124 1.50 -11.65 -8.60
C LYS A 124 1.33 -12.47 -9.88
N GLY A 125 0.89 -11.84 -10.94
CA GLY A 125 0.55 -12.56 -12.17
C GLY A 125 -0.51 -13.65 -11.94
N THR A 126 -0.16 -14.91 -12.21
CA THR A 126 -1.04 -16.07 -11.97
C THR A 126 -0.92 -16.65 -10.56
N GLU A 127 0.14 -16.31 -9.83
CA GLU A 127 0.38 -16.78 -8.47
C GLU A 127 -0.56 -16.05 -7.48
N CYS A 128 -1.22 -16.82 -6.62
CA CYS A 128 -2.06 -16.31 -5.55
C CYS A 128 -1.72 -17.04 -4.25
N ILE A 129 -1.29 -16.29 -3.24
CA ILE A 129 -0.83 -16.80 -1.96
C ILE A 129 -1.80 -16.28 -0.89
N LYS A 130 -2.44 -17.19 -0.16
CA LYS A 130 -3.21 -16.86 1.05
C LYS A 130 -2.38 -17.24 2.26
N LEU A 131 -2.22 -16.31 3.19
CA LEU A 131 -1.49 -16.53 4.44
C LEU A 131 -2.39 -16.23 5.63
N GLU A 132 -2.39 -17.15 6.56
CA GLU A 132 -3.03 -16.96 7.85
C GLU A 132 -2.08 -16.26 8.81
N VAL A 133 -2.63 -15.50 9.76
CA VAL A 133 -1.84 -14.87 10.82
C VAL A 133 -1.93 -15.67 12.10
N PRO A 134 -0.88 -15.65 12.94
CA PRO A 134 -0.96 -16.20 14.28
C PRO A 134 -2.07 -15.51 15.08
N PRO A 135 -2.85 -16.26 15.88
CA PRO A 135 -3.90 -15.66 16.69
C PRO A 135 -3.31 -14.69 17.70
N VAL A 136 -3.88 -13.49 17.76
CA VAL A 136 -3.53 -12.44 18.72
C VAL A 136 -4.36 -12.65 19.98
N LYS A 137 -3.72 -12.63 21.16
CA LYS A 137 -4.41 -12.91 22.43
C LYS A 137 -5.41 -11.81 22.82
N LYS A 138 -5.06 -10.57 22.57
CA LYS A 138 -5.89 -9.41 22.87
C LYS A 138 -5.56 -8.29 21.90
N VAL A 139 -6.58 -7.78 21.23
CA VAL A 139 -6.46 -6.55 20.43
C VAL A 139 -6.77 -5.37 21.33
N VAL A 140 -5.86 -4.41 21.40
CA VAL A 140 -6.02 -3.16 22.17
C VAL A 140 -6.41 -2.03 21.23
N ASP A 141 -5.63 -1.82 20.17
CA ASP A 141 -5.86 -0.80 19.15
C ASP A 141 -5.28 -1.29 17.82
N THR A 142 -6.04 -1.15 16.73
CA THR A 142 -5.59 -1.57 15.38
C THR A 142 -4.87 -0.46 14.61
N THR A 143 -4.70 0.72 15.21
CA THR A 143 -4.00 1.84 14.58
C THR A 143 -2.57 1.46 14.23
N GLY A 144 -2.17 1.74 13.00
CA GLY A 144 -0.83 1.44 12.50
C GLY A 144 -0.62 -0.01 12.05
N ALA A 145 -1.60 -0.92 12.23
CA ALA A 145 -1.45 -2.32 11.78
C ALA A 145 -1.09 -2.42 10.30
N GLY A 146 -1.73 -1.61 9.45
CA GLY A 146 -1.45 -1.52 8.02
C GLY A 146 -0.02 -1.07 7.74
N ASP A 147 0.42 -0.03 8.43
CA ASP A 147 1.75 0.58 8.26
C ASP A 147 2.86 -0.39 8.65
N TYR A 148 2.68 -1.06 9.80
CA TYR A 148 3.63 -2.09 10.26
C TYR A 148 3.65 -3.31 9.35
N TYR A 149 2.49 -3.71 8.79
CA TYR A 149 2.44 -4.76 7.78
C TYR A 149 3.24 -4.36 6.54
N ALA A 150 2.98 -3.18 5.98
CA ALA A 150 3.67 -2.67 4.80
C ALA A 150 5.17 -2.53 5.04
N ALA A 151 5.58 -2.00 6.20
CA ALA A 151 6.99 -1.88 6.58
C ALA A 151 7.69 -3.24 6.62
N GLY A 152 7.08 -4.25 7.25
CA GLY A 152 7.63 -5.60 7.31
C GLY A 152 7.70 -6.29 5.94
N PHE A 153 6.67 -6.08 5.13
CA PHE A 153 6.62 -6.62 3.77
C PHE A 153 7.72 -6.01 2.90
N LEU A 154 7.87 -4.69 2.89
CA LEU A 154 8.89 -3.97 2.14
C LEU A 154 10.31 -4.31 2.62
N TYR A 155 10.51 -4.44 3.93
CA TYR A 155 11.77 -4.95 4.46
C TYR A 155 12.12 -6.32 3.87
N GLY A 156 11.15 -7.23 3.84
CA GLY A 156 11.35 -8.56 3.23
C GLY A 156 11.73 -8.48 1.75
N LEU A 157 11.09 -7.57 0.99
CA LEU A 157 11.44 -7.34 -0.42
C LEU A 157 12.87 -6.81 -0.59
N THR A 158 13.31 -5.86 0.26
CA THR A 158 14.69 -5.34 0.20
C THR A 158 15.73 -6.41 0.53
N CYS A 159 15.36 -7.44 1.32
CA CYS A 159 16.19 -8.60 1.61
C CYS A 159 16.14 -9.70 0.53
N GLY A 160 15.33 -9.50 -0.54
CA GLY A 160 15.17 -10.50 -1.59
C GLY A 160 14.39 -11.74 -1.17
N TYR A 161 13.54 -11.66 -0.14
CA TYR A 161 12.72 -12.78 0.31
C TYR A 161 11.53 -13.04 -0.61
N SER A 162 10.98 -14.27 -0.54
CA SER A 162 9.72 -14.60 -1.22
C SER A 162 8.55 -13.76 -0.71
N LEU A 163 7.52 -13.55 -1.53
CA LEU A 163 6.31 -12.81 -1.13
C LEU A 163 5.65 -13.41 0.11
N GLU A 164 5.66 -14.74 0.22
CA GLU A 164 5.17 -15.45 1.40
C GLU A 164 5.93 -15.01 2.67
N LYS A 165 7.28 -15.03 2.62
CA LYS A 165 8.11 -14.61 3.76
C LYS A 165 7.96 -13.12 4.08
N CYS A 166 7.83 -12.27 3.06
CA CYS A 166 7.53 -10.84 3.24
C CYS A 166 6.23 -10.63 4.01
N SER A 167 5.18 -11.36 3.62
CA SER A 167 3.87 -11.28 4.28
C SER A 167 3.90 -11.81 5.72
N ILE A 168 4.64 -12.89 5.98
CA ILE A 168 4.83 -13.41 7.36
C ILE A 168 5.48 -12.33 8.25
N ILE A 169 6.53 -11.67 7.77
CA ILE A 169 7.19 -10.58 8.50
C ILE A 169 6.22 -9.43 8.76
N GLY A 170 5.49 -8.99 7.72
CA GLY A 170 4.48 -7.95 7.85
C GLY A 170 3.40 -8.32 8.86
N SER A 171 2.88 -9.55 8.79
CA SER A 171 1.85 -10.05 9.72
C SER A 171 2.33 -10.10 11.17
N ILE A 172 3.59 -10.51 11.42
CA ILE A 172 4.19 -10.50 12.76
C ILE A 172 4.26 -9.09 13.31
N LEU A 173 4.73 -8.11 12.52
CA LEU A 173 4.83 -6.72 12.97
C LEU A 173 3.46 -6.13 13.23
N ALA A 174 2.49 -6.33 12.32
CA ALA A 174 1.11 -5.89 12.50
C ALA A 174 0.48 -6.50 13.75
N SER A 175 0.67 -7.81 13.98
CA SER A 175 0.14 -8.51 15.15
C SER A 175 0.73 -8.00 16.46
N ASN A 176 1.98 -7.57 16.46
CA ASN A 176 2.64 -7.04 17.65
C ASN A 176 2.18 -5.63 18.01
N VAL A 177 1.97 -4.77 17.02
CA VAL A 177 1.60 -3.37 17.26
C VAL A 177 0.18 -3.21 17.82
N ILE A 178 -0.72 -4.17 17.55
CA ILE A 178 -2.14 -4.11 17.96
C ILE A 178 -2.40 -4.66 19.37
N GLN A 179 -1.39 -5.19 20.08
CA GLN A 179 -1.46 -5.78 21.42
C GLN A 179 -1.03 -4.77 22.51
#